data_31fcbfc387c2d2ad69d53be90d4d255d
#
_entry.id   31fcbfc387c2d2ad69d53be90d4d255d
#
_cell.length_a   1.000
_cell.length_b   1.000
_cell.length_c   1.000
_cell.angle_alpha   90.00
_cell.angle_beta   90.00
_cell.angle_gamma   90.00
#
_symmetry.space_group_name_H-M   'P 1'
#
loop_
_entity.id
_entity.type
_entity.pdbx_description
1 polymer ?
#
loop_
_entity_poly.entity_id
_entity_poly.type
_entity_poly.pdbx_seq_one_letter_code
_entity_poly.pdbx_strand_id
1 'polypeptide(L)'
;VPVTVLTAASGEYEKTLKSEMAKTDAPTLFQVNGPVGLASWKDYCYDLSGSDIAGELTDDSFALMDGDKMAGIAYVIENYGIIYNKALLEEAGYTADDITNFDSFKKVVEDITARKDELGFSAFTSAGMDGSSDWRFKTHLANLPIYYEYKDEGIDNTDAIKGTYLDNYRAIWDLYINNATCD
;
A
#
# COMPACT_ATOMS: atom_id res chain seq x y z
N VAL A 1 32.89 0.15 -0.08
CA VAL A 1 32.68 1.53 0.33
C VAL A 1 31.95 1.51 1.67
N PRO A 2 32.40 2.24 2.71
CA PRO A 2 31.66 2.38 3.96
C PRO A 2 30.30 3.03 3.72
N VAL A 3 29.25 2.51 4.35
CA VAL A 3 27.87 3.03 4.28
C VAL A 3 27.39 3.36 5.69
N THR A 4 26.88 4.56 5.87
CA THR A 4 26.19 4.98 7.09
C THR A 4 24.69 5.03 6.81
N VAL A 5 23.90 4.32 7.59
CA VAL A 5 22.43 4.33 7.48
C VAL A 5 21.87 5.29 8.52
N LEU A 6 21.08 6.26 8.05
CA LEU A 6 20.33 7.17 8.88
C LEU A 6 18.86 6.72 8.90
N THR A 7 18.28 6.66 10.09
CA THR A 7 16.88 6.26 10.27
C THR A 7 16.08 7.39 10.90
N ALA A 8 14.78 7.40 10.65
CA ALA A 8 13.85 8.31 11.28
C ALA A 8 12.87 7.55 12.18
N ALA A 9 12.29 8.22 13.16
CA ALA A 9 11.18 7.68 13.93
C ALA A 9 9.96 7.47 13.04
N SER A 10 9.07 6.56 13.44
CA SER A 10 7.83 6.28 12.70
C SER A 10 7.04 7.57 12.47
N GLY A 11 6.63 7.80 11.23
CA GLY A 11 5.90 9.01 10.81
C GLY A 11 6.73 10.29 10.65
N GLU A 12 8.04 10.27 10.97
CA GLU A 12 8.91 11.45 10.95
C GLU A 12 9.89 11.49 9.78
N TYR A 13 9.75 10.56 8.80
CA TYR A 13 10.74 10.43 7.72
C TYR A 13 10.94 11.73 6.92
N GLU A 14 9.87 12.31 6.39
CA GLU A 14 9.93 13.52 5.55
C GLU A 14 10.55 14.71 6.30
N LYS A 15 10.18 14.90 7.54
CA LYS A 15 10.72 15.97 8.39
C LYS A 15 12.20 15.75 8.69
N THR A 16 12.58 14.52 9.00
CA THR A 16 13.98 14.15 9.26
C THR A 16 14.81 14.34 8.01
N LEU A 17 14.36 13.80 6.85
CA LEU A 17 15.06 13.94 5.59
C LEU A 17 15.25 15.41 5.21
N LYS A 18 14.24 16.26 5.38
CA LYS A 18 14.35 17.70 5.11
C LYS A 18 15.43 18.36 5.95
N SER A 19 15.56 17.96 7.22
CA SER A 19 16.61 18.43 8.12
C SER A 19 18.00 17.94 7.70
N GLU A 20 18.11 16.67 7.28
CA GLU A 20 19.38 16.07 6.82
C GLU A 20 19.85 16.67 5.50
N MET A 21 18.94 16.93 4.56
CA MET A 21 19.25 17.53 3.25
C MET A 21 19.74 18.98 3.36
N ALA A 22 19.47 19.68 4.45
CA ALA A 22 19.97 21.04 4.72
C ALA A 22 21.42 21.05 5.24
N LYS A 23 22.02 19.90 5.52
CA LYS A 23 23.39 19.79 6.04
C LYS A 23 24.44 19.76 4.92
N THR A 24 25.67 20.05 5.26
CA THR A 24 26.82 19.99 4.32
C THR A 24 27.09 18.56 3.86
N ASP A 25 26.85 17.56 4.71
CA ASP A 25 26.99 16.13 4.49
C ASP A 25 25.63 15.44 4.35
N ALA A 26 24.81 15.98 3.46
CA ALA A 26 23.49 15.45 3.16
C ALA A 26 23.53 13.98 2.68
N PRO A 27 22.46 13.19 2.89
CA PRO A 27 22.38 11.81 2.42
C PRO A 27 22.60 11.70 0.90
N THR A 28 23.44 10.76 0.48
CA THR A 28 23.68 10.48 -0.94
C THR A 28 22.54 9.72 -1.58
N LEU A 29 21.90 8.82 -0.81
CA LEU A 29 20.73 8.04 -1.22
C LEU A 29 19.62 8.28 -0.21
N PHE A 30 18.42 8.45 -0.71
CA PHE A 30 17.23 8.65 0.14
C PHE A 30 15.99 8.07 -0.54
N GLN A 31 15.00 7.73 0.25
CA GLN A 31 13.73 7.19 -0.24
C GLN A 31 12.80 8.32 -0.68
N VAL A 32 12.16 8.11 -1.84
CA VAL A 32 11.07 8.95 -2.33
C VAL A 32 9.80 8.10 -2.42
N ASN A 33 8.73 8.54 -1.78
CA ASN A 33 7.45 7.81 -1.75
C ASN A 33 6.64 8.06 -3.03
N GLY A 34 7.08 7.44 -4.11
CA GLY A 34 6.40 7.46 -5.40
C GLY A 34 6.21 8.86 -6.00
N PRO A 35 5.27 9.02 -6.94
CA PRO A 35 5.03 10.30 -7.63
C PRO A 35 4.64 11.46 -6.69
N VAL A 36 3.89 11.17 -5.62
CA VAL A 36 3.49 12.18 -4.63
C VAL A 36 4.72 12.71 -3.87
N GLY A 37 5.61 11.82 -3.42
CA GLY A 37 6.86 12.19 -2.76
C GLY A 37 7.80 12.94 -3.70
N LEU A 38 7.82 12.57 -4.98
CA LEU A 38 8.66 13.21 -5.99
C LEU A 38 8.39 14.72 -6.11
N ALA A 39 7.15 15.16 -5.97
CA ALA A 39 6.82 16.59 -5.99
C ALA A 39 7.62 17.42 -4.97
N SER A 40 8.00 16.82 -3.84
CA SER A 40 8.80 17.47 -2.79
C SER A 40 10.31 17.31 -2.98
N TRP A 41 10.75 16.28 -3.68
CA TRP A 41 12.16 15.87 -3.71
C TRP A 41 12.82 15.94 -5.08
N LYS A 42 12.12 16.21 -6.16
CA LYS A 42 12.63 16.20 -7.53
C LYS A 42 13.88 17.06 -7.76
N ASP A 43 13.97 18.21 -7.07
CA ASP A 43 15.10 19.13 -7.20
C ASP A 43 16.40 18.60 -6.55
N TYR A 44 16.28 17.58 -5.69
CA TYR A 44 17.39 16.89 -5.06
C TYR A 44 17.78 15.60 -5.77
N CYS A 45 16.95 15.12 -6.70
CA CYS A 45 17.19 13.87 -7.42
C CYS A 45 18.19 14.08 -8.56
N TYR A 46 19.17 13.20 -8.65
CA TYR A 46 20.05 13.12 -9.80
C TYR A 46 19.32 12.45 -10.97
N ASP A 47 19.67 12.81 -12.21
CA ASP A 47 19.15 12.12 -13.39
C ASP A 47 19.88 10.79 -13.60
N LEU A 48 19.16 9.70 -13.42
CA LEU A 48 19.67 8.33 -13.54
C LEU A 48 19.52 7.75 -14.96
N SER A 49 18.90 8.46 -15.91
CA SER A 49 18.54 7.94 -17.24
C SER A 49 19.70 7.30 -18.01
N GLY A 50 20.91 7.79 -17.86
CA GLY A 50 22.13 7.26 -18.52
C GLY A 50 23.02 6.43 -17.61
N SER A 51 22.55 6.03 -16.42
CA SER A 51 23.37 5.27 -15.47
C SER A 51 23.36 3.77 -15.76
N ASP A 52 24.42 3.08 -15.33
CA ASP A 52 24.50 1.62 -15.45
C ASP A 52 23.32 0.94 -14.74
N ILE A 53 22.87 1.46 -13.60
CA ILE A 53 21.76 0.89 -12.84
C ILE A 53 20.42 1.04 -13.58
N ALA A 54 20.22 2.08 -14.38
CA ALA A 54 19.04 2.22 -15.22
C ALA A 54 18.98 1.13 -16.30
N GLY A 55 20.14 0.71 -16.81
CA GLY A 55 20.26 -0.39 -17.78
C GLY A 55 19.94 -1.78 -17.21
N GLU A 56 19.94 -1.92 -15.89
CA GLU A 56 19.59 -3.18 -15.21
C GLU A 56 18.10 -3.31 -14.87
N LEU A 57 17.29 -2.28 -15.14
CA LEU A 57 15.85 -2.36 -14.93
C LEU A 57 15.21 -3.39 -15.86
N THR A 58 14.40 -4.26 -15.29
CA THR A 58 13.69 -5.31 -16.03
C THR A 58 12.34 -4.84 -16.56
N ASP A 59 11.84 -3.72 -16.07
CA ASP A 59 10.56 -3.13 -16.45
C ASP A 59 10.57 -1.61 -16.17
N ASP A 60 10.01 -0.83 -17.09
CA ASP A 60 9.97 0.64 -17.01
C ASP A 60 9.10 1.13 -15.82
N SER A 61 8.19 0.30 -15.32
CA SER A 61 7.37 0.63 -14.15
C SER A 61 8.17 0.79 -12.85
N PHE A 62 9.43 0.35 -12.84
CA PHE A 62 10.36 0.52 -11.71
C PHE A 62 11.10 1.86 -11.75
N ALA A 63 10.93 2.64 -12.80
CA ALA A 63 11.50 3.98 -12.91
C ALA A 63 10.52 5.03 -12.35
N LEU A 64 11.02 5.92 -11.51
CA LEU A 64 10.29 7.09 -11.05
C LEU A 64 10.67 8.28 -11.91
N MET A 65 9.75 8.72 -12.79
CA MET A 65 10.02 9.73 -13.80
C MET A 65 9.55 11.14 -13.38
N ASP A 66 10.35 12.16 -13.72
CA ASP A 66 9.98 13.58 -13.70
C ASP A 66 10.13 14.12 -15.15
N GLY A 67 9.09 14.04 -15.94
CA GLY A 67 9.19 14.24 -17.38
C GLY A 67 10.10 13.19 -18.02
N ASP A 68 11.13 13.62 -18.73
CA ASP A 68 12.10 12.73 -19.38
C ASP A 68 13.26 12.30 -18.45
N LYS A 69 13.30 12.82 -17.21
CA LYS A 69 14.35 12.54 -16.23
C LYS A 69 13.96 11.33 -15.37
N MET A 70 14.82 10.35 -15.27
CA MET A 70 14.70 9.27 -14.29
C MET A 70 15.18 9.75 -12.91
N ALA A 71 14.25 10.22 -12.08
CA ALA A 71 14.54 10.81 -10.78
C ALA A 71 14.78 9.76 -9.67
N GLY A 72 14.38 8.52 -9.90
CA GLY A 72 14.57 7.44 -8.94
C GLY A 72 14.28 6.07 -9.54
N ILE A 73 14.60 5.04 -8.77
CA ILE A 73 14.43 3.63 -9.13
C ILE A 73 13.82 2.91 -7.94
N ALA A 74 12.84 2.03 -8.20
CA ALA A 74 12.28 1.19 -7.17
C ALA A 74 13.33 0.23 -6.60
N TYR A 75 13.46 0.18 -5.28
CA TYR A 75 14.38 -0.73 -4.59
C TYR A 75 13.67 -1.95 -3.99
N VAL A 76 12.33 -1.93 -3.99
CA VAL A 76 11.50 -3.02 -3.48
C VAL A 76 10.19 -3.05 -4.28
N ILE A 77 9.66 -4.25 -4.47
CA ILE A 77 8.33 -4.49 -5.05
C ILE A 77 7.41 -4.92 -3.90
N GLU A 78 6.32 -4.20 -3.74
CA GLU A 78 5.27 -4.52 -2.77
C GLU A 78 4.01 -4.94 -3.50
N ASN A 79 3.32 -5.92 -2.96
CA ASN A 79 2.06 -6.40 -3.51
C ASN A 79 0.95 -6.27 -2.46
N TYR A 80 -0.25 -5.98 -2.92
CA TYR A 80 -1.44 -6.01 -2.09
C TYR A 80 -2.06 -7.40 -2.11
N GLY A 81 -2.51 -7.84 -0.96
CA GLY A 81 -3.15 -9.13 -0.83
C GLY A 81 -3.71 -9.33 0.57
N ILE A 82 -4.51 -10.36 0.72
CA ILE A 82 -5.03 -10.77 2.01
C ILE A 82 -4.08 -11.81 2.58
N ILE A 83 -3.44 -11.47 3.69
CA ILE A 83 -2.63 -12.40 4.47
C ILE A 83 -3.59 -13.17 5.38
N TYR A 84 -3.54 -14.49 5.37
CA TYR A 84 -4.40 -15.31 6.20
C TYR A 84 -3.62 -16.35 7.02
N ASN A 85 -4.14 -16.67 8.19
CA ASN A 85 -3.63 -17.77 9.00
C ASN A 85 -4.27 -19.07 8.51
N LYS A 86 -3.47 -19.91 7.85
CA LYS A 86 -3.94 -21.17 7.27
C LYS A 86 -4.55 -22.11 8.31
N ALA A 87 -3.93 -22.25 9.48
CA ALA A 87 -4.41 -23.14 10.52
C ALA A 87 -5.76 -22.70 11.11
N LEU A 88 -5.95 -21.40 11.34
CA LEU A 88 -7.23 -20.88 11.82
C LEU A 88 -8.34 -20.98 10.76
N LEU A 89 -7.99 -20.80 9.48
CA LEU A 89 -8.96 -20.97 8.39
C LEU A 89 -9.42 -22.43 8.30
N GLU A 90 -8.50 -23.39 8.40
CA GLU A 90 -8.80 -24.83 8.44
C GLU A 90 -9.61 -25.23 9.69
N GLU A 91 -9.31 -24.65 10.85
CA GLU A 91 -10.08 -24.83 12.09
C GLU A 91 -11.51 -24.35 11.95
N ALA A 92 -11.73 -23.27 11.22
CA ALA A 92 -13.07 -22.78 10.87
C ALA A 92 -13.78 -23.63 9.82
N GLY A 93 -13.11 -24.63 9.23
CA GLY A 93 -13.67 -25.57 8.25
C GLY A 93 -13.54 -25.08 6.79
N TYR A 94 -12.63 -24.14 6.52
CA TYR A 94 -12.39 -23.57 5.20
C TYR A 94 -10.95 -23.71 4.75
N THR A 95 -10.75 -23.57 3.46
CA THR A 95 -9.43 -23.48 2.81
C THR A 95 -9.40 -22.23 1.90
N ALA A 96 -8.21 -21.89 1.37
CA ALA A 96 -8.11 -20.81 0.41
C ALA A 96 -8.90 -21.07 -0.89
N ASP A 97 -9.13 -22.34 -1.23
CA ASP A 97 -9.88 -22.74 -2.43
C ASP A 97 -11.39 -22.42 -2.33
N ASP A 98 -11.90 -22.22 -1.11
CA ASP A 98 -13.28 -21.79 -0.87
C ASP A 98 -13.47 -20.28 -1.17
N ILE A 99 -12.38 -19.52 -1.31
CA ILE A 99 -12.38 -18.07 -1.50
C ILE A 99 -11.98 -17.75 -2.95
N THR A 100 -12.96 -17.75 -3.85
CA THR A 100 -12.73 -17.55 -5.30
C THR A 100 -13.17 -16.19 -5.82
N ASN A 101 -13.99 -15.47 -5.05
CA ASN A 101 -14.53 -14.16 -5.38
C ASN A 101 -14.97 -13.43 -4.12
N PHE A 102 -15.45 -12.19 -4.26
CA PHE A 102 -15.88 -11.38 -3.13
C PHE A 102 -17.04 -12.00 -2.33
N ASP A 103 -18.00 -12.61 -3.00
CA ASP A 103 -19.18 -13.19 -2.34
C ASP A 103 -18.81 -14.42 -1.49
N SER A 104 -17.95 -15.31 -2.03
CA SER A 104 -17.43 -16.45 -1.26
C SER A 104 -16.55 -15.99 -0.11
N PHE A 105 -15.71 -14.96 -0.31
CA PHE A 105 -14.94 -14.36 0.76
C PHE A 105 -15.82 -13.78 1.87
N LYS A 106 -16.81 -12.98 1.50
CA LYS A 106 -17.79 -12.42 2.44
C LYS A 106 -18.49 -13.50 3.25
N LYS A 107 -18.95 -14.57 2.60
CA LYS A 107 -19.59 -15.70 3.25
C LYS A 107 -18.69 -16.36 4.31
N VAL A 108 -17.44 -16.62 3.99
CA VAL A 108 -16.47 -17.21 4.94
C VAL A 108 -16.26 -16.27 6.12
N VAL A 109 -16.07 -14.97 5.86
CA VAL A 109 -15.85 -13.97 6.89
C VAL A 109 -17.06 -13.85 7.84
N GLU A 110 -18.28 -13.77 7.29
CA GLU A 110 -19.51 -13.65 8.08
C GLU A 110 -19.78 -14.91 8.90
N ASP A 111 -19.48 -16.11 8.36
CA ASP A 111 -19.63 -17.37 9.09
C ASP A 111 -18.63 -17.46 10.27
N ILE A 112 -17.36 -17.13 10.06
CA ILE A 112 -16.37 -17.11 11.14
C ILE A 112 -16.79 -16.10 12.21
N THR A 113 -17.25 -14.91 11.82
CA THR A 113 -17.73 -13.89 12.76
C THR A 113 -18.92 -14.38 13.57
N ALA A 114 -19.87 -15.07 12.94
CA ALA A 114 -21.04 -15.63 13.62
C ALA A 114 -20.66 -16.71 14.64
N ARG A 115 -19.59 -17.44 14.41
CA ARG A 115 -19.07 -18.51 15.27
C ARG A 115 -17.88 -18.11 16.14
N LYS A 116 -17.56 -16.82 16.23
CA LYS A 116 -16.37 -16.32 16.93
C LYS A 116 -16.22 -16.82 18.37
N ASP A 117 -17.33 -16.94 19.09
CA ASP A 117 -17.34 -17.38 20.49
C ASP A 117 -17.04 -18.90 20.61
N GLU A 118 -17.46 -19.69 19.63
CA GLU A 118 -17.15 -21.12 19.50
C GLU A 118 -15.71 -21.33 19.08
N LEU A 119 -15.24 -20.59 18.08
CA LEU A 119 -13.91 -20.71 17.51
C LEU A 119 -12.83 -20.05 18.37
N GLY A 120 -13.19 -19.08 19.21
CA GLY A 120 -12.25 -18.33 20.03
C GLY A 120 -11.45 -17.27 19.28
N PHE A 121 -11.82 -16.97 18.02
CA PHE A 121 -11.20 -15.92 17.21
C PHE A 121 -12.21 -15.25 16.27
N SER A 122 -11.88 -14.06 15.81
CA SER A 122 -12.67 -13.31 14.82
C SER A 122 -12.12 -13.47 13.42
N ALA A 123 -12.94 -13.15 12.41
CA ALA A 123 -12.54 -13.29 11.01
C ALA A 123 -11.35 -12.41 10.62
N PHE A 124 -11.32 -11.17 11.14
CA PHE A 124 -10.23 -10.24 10.86
C PHE A 124 -9.53 -9.75 12.11
N THR A 125 -8.21 -9.58 11.98
CA THR A 125 -7.46 -8.59 12.73
C THR A 125 -6.97 -7.56 11.74
N SER A 126 -7.27 -6.30 11.95
CA SER A 126 -6.87 -5.21 11.05
C SER A 126 -5.78 -4.35 11.68
N ALA A 127 -5.10 -3.55 10.84
CA ALA A 127 -4.31 -2.46 11.36
C ALA A 127 -5.21 -1.47 12.10
N GLY A 128 -4.66 -0.77 13.10
CA GLY A 128 -5.37 0.28 13.81
C GLY A 128 -5.83 1.39 12.85
N MET A 129 -6.92 2.07 13.22
CA MET A 129 -7.47 3.21 12.46
C MET A 129 -6.90 4.55 12.96
N ASP A 130 -5.84 4.52 13.76
CA ASP A 130 -5.09 5.71 14.17
C ASP A 130 -4.23 6.28 13.02
N GLY A 131 -3.80 7.53 13.16
CA GLY A 131 -3.07 8.24 12.10
C GLY A 131 -1.73 7.63 11.68
N SER A 132 -1.22 6.62 12.41
CA SER A 132 0.01 5.90 12.04
C SER A 132 -0.24 4.63 11.24
N SER A 133 -1.45 4.08 11.28
CA SER A 133 -1.77 2.73 10.78
C SER A 133 -2.92 2.69 9.78
N ASP A 134 -3.80 3.68 9.79
CA ASP A 134 -5.04 3.72 9.01
C ASP A 134 -4.83 3.70 7.48
N TRP A 135 -3.67 4.12 7.00
CA TRP A 135 -3.31 4.10 5.59
C TRP A 135 -3.33 2.68 4.98
N ARG A 136 -3.09 1.65 5.82
CA ARG A 136 -3.16 0.25 5.36
C ARG A 136 -4.56 -0.14 4.88
N PHE A 137 -5.57 0.38 5.53
CA PHE A 137 -6.94 0.21 5.08
C PHE A 137 -7.33 1.22 4.01
N LYS A 138 -7.11 2.52 4.26
CA LYS A 138 -7.55 3.62 3.40
C LYS A 138 -6.94 3.57 1.99
N THR A 139 -5.64 3.31 1.90
CA THR A 139 -4.93 3.39 0.62
C THR A 139 -4.65 2.04 -0.02
N HIS A 140 -4.68 0.95 0.73
CA HIS A 140 -4.44 -0.37 0.15
C HIS A 140 -5.75 -1.05 -0.24
N LEU A 141 -6.64 -1.23 0.70
CA LEU A 141 -7.87 -1.99 0.46
C LEU A 141 -8.97 -1.13 -0.14
N ALA A 142 -9.25 0.00 0.48
CA ALA A 142 -10.34 0.89 0.06
C ALA A 142 -10.04 1.62 -1.26
N ASN A 143 -8.80 1.58 -1.73
CA ASN A 143 -8.39 2.19 -2.99
C ASN A 143 -8.77 1.36 -4.23
N LEU A 144 -9.04 0.07 -4.09
CA LEU A 144 -9.37 -0.80 -5.24
C LEU A 144 -10.51 -0.28 -6.13
N PRO A 145 -11.64 0.20 -5.60
CA PRO A 145 -12.72 0.75 -6.43
C PRO A 145 -12.29 2.00 -7.22
N ILE A 146 -11.42 2.82 -6.66
CA ILE A 146 -10.86 4.00 -7.33
C ILE A 146 -9.91 3.57 -8.45
N TYR A 147 -9.07 2.57 -8.20
CA TYR A 147 -8.19 1.99 -9.20
C TYR A 147 -8.97 1.46 -10.42
N TYR A 148 -10.08 0.75 -10.20
CA TYR A 148 -10.90 0.24 -11.29
C TYR A 148 -11.62 1.36 -12.05
N GLU A 149 -12.06 2.42 -11.37
CA GLU A 149 -12.61 3.60 -12.04
C GLU A 149 -11.56 4.24 -12.97
N TYR A 150 -10.33 4.44 -12.49
CA TYR A 150 -9.23 4.97 -13.30
C TYR A 150 -8.93 4.10 -14.52
N LYS A 151 -8.89 2.79 -14.32
CA LYS A 151 -8.63 1.82 -15.37
C LYS A 151 -9.70 1.86 -16.46
N ASP A 152 -10.97 1.95 -16.09
CA ASP A 152 -12.10 2.01 -17.03
C ASP A 152 -12.14 3.33 -17.79
N GLU A 153 -11.74 4.43 -17.14
CA GLU A 153 -11.66 5.76 -17.76
C GLU A 153 -10.37 5.97 -18.56
N GLY A 154 -9.38 5.10 -18.44
CA GLY A 154 -8.07 5.22 -19.09
C GLY A 154 -7.27 6.45 -18.62
N ILE A 155 -7.35 6.78 -17.32
CA ILE A 155 -6.69 7.93 -16.70
C ILE A 155 -5.74 7.49 -15.59
N ASP A 156 -4.73 8.31 -15.31
CA ASP A 156 -3.75 8.10 -14.24
C ASP A 156 -3.98 9.02 -13.03
N ASN A 157 -4.70 10.12 -13.23
CA ASN A 157 -5.05 11.06 -12.17
C ASN A 157 -6.34 11.82 -12.52
N THR A 158 -6.96 12.42 -11.49
CA THR A 158 -8.13 13.32 -11.66
C THR A 158 -8.25 14.23 -10.45
N ASP A 159 -8.82 15.42 -10.66
CA ASP A 159 -9.17 16.33 -9.56
C ASP A 159 -10.39 15.84 -8.75
N ALA A 160 -11.22 14.98 -9.34
CA ALA A 160 -12.39 14.42 -8.68
C ALA A 160 -12.78 13.06 -9.28
N ILE A 161 -13.01 12.07 -8.44
CA ILE A 161 -13.54 10.77 -8.85
C ILE A 161 -15.02 10.89 -9.24
N LYS A 162 -15.48 10.03 -10.14
CA LYS A 162 -16.91 9.94 -10.53
C LYS A 162 -17.74 9.16 -9.52
N GLY A 163 -17.10 8.29 -8.76
CA GLY A 163 -17.77 7.43 -7.79
C GLY A 163 -18.47 6.22 -8.43
N THR A 164 -17.98 5.77 -9.59
CA THR A 164 -18.56 4.63 -10.34
C THR A 164 -18.70 3.39 -9.47
N TYR A 165 -17.74 3.15 -8.57
CA TYR A 165 -17.67 1.95 -7.72
C TYR A 165 -17.92 2.22 -6.24
N LEU A 166 -18.76 3.21 -5.91
CA LEU A 166 -19.08 3.54 -4.50
C LEU A 166 -19.72 2.38 -3.73
N ASP A 167 -20.56 1.57 -4.37
CA ASP A 167 -21.19 0.42 -3.72
C ASP A 167 -20.14 -0.65 -3.41
N ASN A 168 -19.15 -0.84 -4.26
CA ASN A 168 -18.02 -1.75 -3.99
C ASN A 168 -17.16 -1.21 -2.84
N TYR A 169 -16.92 0.11 -2.82
CA TYR A 169 -16.20 0.76 -1.71
C TYR A 169 -16.93 0.53 -0.38
N ARG A 170 -18.24 0.72 -0.36
CA ARG A 170 -19.08 0.45 0.82
C ARG A 170 -19.03 -1.02 1.23
N ALA A 171 -19.14 -1.95 0.26
CA ALA A 171 -19.09 -3.38 0.53
C ALA A 171 -17.77 -3.83 1.18
N ILE A 172 -16.64 -3.28 0.72
CA ILE A 172 -15.32 -3.54 1.32
C ILE A 172 -15.26 -2.96 2.75
N TRP A 173 -15.73 -1.74 2.92
CA TRP A 173 -15.76 -1.07 4.21
C TRP A 173 -16.60 -1.83 5.22
N ASP A 174 -17.84 -2.14 4.86
CA ASP A 174 -18.79 -2.86 5.73
C ASP A 174 -18.26 -4.24 6.10
N LEU A 175 -17.64 -4.96 5.15
CA LEU A 175 -17.07 -6.27 5.42
C LEU A 175 -15.97 -6.19 6.49
N TYR A 176 -15.09 -5.22 6.39
CA TYR A 176 -13.99 -5.06 7.35
C TYR A 176 -14.45 -4.58 8.72
N ILE A 177 -15.23 -3.51 8.75
CA ILE A 177 -15.65 -2.88 10.02
C ILE A 177 -16.54 -3.80 10.84
N ASN A 178 -17.45 -4.52 10.18
CA ASN A 178 -18.41 -5.36 10.89
C ASN A 178 -17.83 -6.72 11.33
N ASN A 179 -16.65 -7.11 10.83
CA ASN A 179 -16.08 -8.44 11.06
C ASN A 179 -14.66 -8.41 11.66
N ALA A 180 -14.15 -7.23 11.96
CA ALA A 180 -12.87 -7.10 12.65
C ALA A 180 -13.04 -7.11 14.17
N THR A 181 -12.02 -7.58 14.88
CA THR A 181 -11.88 -7.34 16.33
C THR A 181 -11.43 -5.90 16.53
N CYS A 182 -12.39 -5.01 16.66
CA CYS A 182 -12.16 -3.66 17.17
C CYS A 182 -13.08 -3.49 18.39
N ASP A 183 -12.51 -3.19 19.53
CA ASP A 183 -13.24 -2.61 20.66
C ASP A 183 -13.33 -1.10 20.44
#